data_c8c42ba487bad7dcfd87b41245278b57
#
_entry.id   c8c42ba487bad7dcfd87b41245278b57
#
_cell.length_a   1.000
_cell.length_b   1.000
_cell.length_c   1.000
_cell.angle_alpha   90.00
_cell.angle_beta   90.00
_cell.angle_gamma   90.00
#
_symmetry.space_group_name_H-M   'P 1'
#
loop_
_entity.id
_entity.type
_entity.pdbx_description
1 polymer ?
#
loop_
_entity_poly.entity_id
_entity_poly.type
_entity_poly.pdbx_seq_one_letter_code
_entity_poly.pdbx_strand_id
1 'polypeptide(L)'
;FDQRGWAWINSRRTSSNGESGLLVVNTNGTIDKQSDDQYRYISTFQNQNGESYTPDLYYYATEDLNGAMWMGCTQGLFMTKTPEEVFKSNFTFTQPVVPRNDGSGLGDYLLSGIPVKCIAIDGGNRKWIGTLKNGVYLLSADGMETIEHFTAENSPLISNEINDIAISGESGEVFIATSKGLCSYHGDATDPASSMNSSNLKVFPNPVRPDYLGKVHITGLMYNSDVKIVNAAGKLVAEGTSVGGEFSWDCCMQSGRRVGSGIYYALCTDKEGKKGAVAKILIIH
;
A
#
# COMPACT_ATOMS: atom_id res chain seq x y z
N PHE A 1 5.91 -16.08 -0.53
CA PHE A 1 7.38 -16.00 -0.34
C PHE A 1 7.75 -14.53 -0.24
N ASP A 2 8.72 -14.21 0.61
CA ASP A 2 9.32 -12.89 0.68
C ASP A 2 10.48 -12.74 -0.32
N GLN A 3 11.10 -11.55 -0.42
CA GLN A 3 12.24 -11.29 -1.33
C GLN A 3 13.48 -12.12 -1.01
N ARG A 4 13.59 -12.68 0.20
CA ARG A 4 14.64 -13.62 0.61
C ARG A 4 14.39 -15.06 0.16
N GLY A 5 13.18 -15.33 -0.38
CA GLY A 5 12.72 -16.67 -0.72
C GLY A 5 12.19 -17.47 0.46
N TRP A 6 11.92 -16.84 1.61
CA TRP A 6 11.34 -17.51 2.77
C TRP A 6 9.83 -17.62 2.63
N ALA A 7 9.27 -18.76 3.01
CA ALA A 7 7.83 -18.98 3.01
C ALA A 7 7.22 -18.54 4.34
N TRP A 8 6.19 -17.70 4.27
CA TRP A 8 5.38 -17.25 5.40
C TRP A 8 3.98 -17.85 5.25
N ILE A 9 3.67 -18.86 6.05
CA ILE A 9 2.51 -19.73 5.87
C ILE A 9 1.56 -19.54 7.07
N ASN A 10 0.38 -19.01 6.77
CA ASN A 10 -0.67 -18.89 7.78
C ASN A 10 -1.36 -20.23 7.96
N SER A 11 -1.21 -20.83 9.14
CA SER A 11 -1.88 -22.08 9.49
C SER A 11 -3.08 -21.80 10.38
N ARG A 12 -4.25 -22.24 9.93
CA ARG A 12 -5.49 -22.11 10.72
C ARG A 12 -5.60 -23.20 11.77
N ARG A 13 -4.81 -24.29 11.67
CA ARG A 13 -4.75 -25.39 12.63
C ARG A 13 -3.39 -26.07 12.60
N THR A 14 -2.81 -26.37 13.74
CA THR A 14 -1.72 -27.33 13.82
C THR A 14 -2.27 -28.74 13.81
N SER A 15 -1.50 -29.68 13.28
CA SER A 15 -1.88 -31.07 13.12
C SER A 15 -2.14 -31.83 14.44
N SER A 16 -1.58 -31.38 15.57
CA SER A 16 -1.67 -32.13 16.84
C SER A 16 -2.53 -31.47 17.92
N ASN A 17 -2.52 -30.15 18.04
CA ASN A 17 -3.20 -29.45 19.16
C ASN A 17 -4.30 -28.49 18.70
N GLY A 18 -4.52 -28.32 17.40
CA GLY A 18 -5.55 -27.43 16.87
C GLY A 18 -5.25 -25.93 17.00
N GLU A 19 -4.04 -25.56 17.40
CA GLU A 19 -3.62 -24.16 17.51
C GLU A 19 -3.34 -23.55 16.15
N SER A 20 -3.78 -22.31 15.96
CA SER A 20 -3.46 -21.49 14.80
C SER A 20 -2.06 -20.89 14.93
N GLY A 21 -1.39 -20.62 13.83
CA GLY A 21 -0.06 -20.00 13.87
C GLY A 21 0.45 -19.56 12.53
N LEU A 22 1.57 -18.88 12.57
CA LEU A 22 2.37 -18.48 11.44
C LEU A 22 3.62 -19.38 11.38
N LEU A 23 3.76 -20.16 10.30
CA LEU A 23 4.95 -20.93 10.03
C LEU A 23 5.87 -20.16 9.09
N VAL A 24 7.09 -19.93 9.50
CA VAL A 24 8.14 -19.35 8.65
C VAL A 24 9.16 -20.43 8.34
N VAL A 25 9.49 -20.58 7.06
CA VAL A 25 10.44 -21.58 6.56
C VAL A 25 11.48 -20.92 5.68
N ASN A 26 12.75 -21.18 5.97
CA ASN A 26 13.88 -20.83 5.14
C ASN A 26 14.58 -22.14 4.73
N THR A 27 14.56 -22.47 3.44
CA THR A 27 15.20 -23.66 2.88
C THR A 27 16.66 -23.42 2.49
N ASN A 28 17.23 -22.26 2.83
CA ASN A 28 18.59 -21.85 2.43
C ASN A 28 18.88 -22.00 0.92
N GLY A 29 17.82 -21.94 0.09
CA GLY A 29 17.90 -22.11 -1.37
C GLY A 29 18.06 -23.56 -1.84
N THR A 30 17.91 -24.54 -0.94
CA THR A 30 18.08 -25.99 -1.24
C THR A 30 16.81 -26.75 -0.87
N ILE A 31 15.89 -26.96 -1.84
CA ILE A 31 14.59 -27.61 -1.59
C ILE A 31 14.73 -29.09 -1.22
N ASP A 32 15.73 -29.76 -1.74
CA ASP A 32 16.01 -31.21 -1.58
C ASP A 32 16.91 -31.55 -0.39
N LYS A 33 17.44 -30.56 0.34
CA LYS A 33 18.32 -30.75 1.48
C LYS A 33 17.71 -30.23 2.79
N GLN A 34 16.83 -31.02 3.39
CA GLN A 34 16.12 -30.63 4.61
C GLN A 34 17.02 -30.39 5.84
N SER A 35 18.27 -30.86 5.81
CA SER A 35 19.18 -30.77 6.99
C SER A 35 19.68 -29.34 7.27
N ASP A 36 19.52 -28.40 6.34
CA ASP A 36 19.88 -26.99 6.50
C ASP A 36 18.67 -26.05 6.56
N ASP A 37 17.45 -26.61 6.54
CA ASP A 37 16.22 -25.86 6.70
C ASP A 37 16.13 -25.23 8.09
N GLN A 38 15.69 -23.99 8.11
CA GLN A 38 15.29 -23.31 9.33
C GLN A 38 13.78 -23.14 9.32
N TYR A 39 13.12 -23.41 10.41
CA TYR A 39 11.70 -23.15 10.54
C TYR A 39 11.35 -22.63 11.93
N ARG A 40 10.31 -21.79 11.99
CA ARG A 40 9.71 -21.32 13.24
C ARG A 40 8.21 -21.32 13.12
N TYR A 41 7.55 -21.94 14.07
CA TYR A 41 6.10 -21.86 14.24
C TYR A 41 5.77 -20.85 15.36
N ILE A 42 4.95 -19.86 15.06
CA ILE A 42 4.59 -18.76 15.96
C ILE A 42 3.08 -18.86 16.22
N SER A 43 2.69 -19.43 17.35
CA SER A 43 1.29 -19.42 17.85
C SER A 43 1.05 -18.27 18.83
N THR A 44 2.10 -17.83 19.52
CA THR A 44 2.11 -16.69 20.43
C THR A 44 3.32 -15.79 20.13
N PHE A 45 3.16 -14.51 20.34
CA PHE A 45 4.25 -13.54 20.17
C PHE A 45 4.08 -12.35 21.10
N GLN A 46 5.11 -11.53 21.22
CA GLN A 46 5.08 -10.25 21.93
C GLN A 46 5.18 -9.09 20.97
N ASN A 47 4.57 -7.95 21.33
CA ASN A 47 4.80 -6.70 20.64
C ASN A 47 6.03 -5.97 21.23
N GLN A 48 6.32 -4.78 20.68
CA GLN A 48 7.45 -3.91 21.08
C GLN A 48 7.43 -3.49 22.54
N ASN A 49 6.29 -3.58 23.24
CA ASN A 49 6.11 -3.23 24.64
C ASN A 49 6.07 -4.44 25.58
N GLY A 50 6.30 -5.65 25.02
CA GLY A 50 6.26 -6.92 25.79
C GLY A 50 4.85 -7.43 26.04
N GLU A 51 3.82 -6.85 25.43
CA GLU A 51 2.45 -7.37 25.51
C GLU A 51 2.34 -8.65 24.68
N SER A 52 1.76 -9.69 25.28
CA SER A 52 1.64 -11.01 24.66
C SER A 52 0.34 -11.16 23.89
N TYR A 53 0.42 -11.74 22.72
CA TYR A 53 -0.70 -12.02 21.81
C TYR A 53 -0.77 -13.50 21.48
N THR A 54 -1.99 -14.05 21.49
CA THR A 54 -2.30 -15.43 21.10
C THR A 54 -3.53 -15.38 20.19
N PRO A 55 -3.35 -15.09 18.89
CA PRO A 55 -4.46 -14.99 17.96
C PRO A 55 -5.15 -16.33 17.72
N ASP A 56 -6.49 -16.35 17.71
CA ASP A 56 -7.25 -17.55 17.32
C ASP A 56 -6.99 -17.95 15.85
N LEU A 57 -6.77 -16.95 14.97
CA LEU A 57 -6.46 -17.17 13.56
C LEU A 57 -5.42 -16.17 13.06
N TYR A 58 -4.47 -16.67 12.30
CA TYR A 58 -3.57 -15.90 11.44
C TYR A 58 -4.13 -15.93 10.03
N TYR A 59 -4.47 -14.77 9.48
CA TYR A 59 -5.16 -14.70 8.19
C TYR A 59 -4.23 -14.45 7.02
N TYR A 60 -3.28 -13.52 7.18
CA TYR A 60 -2.47 -13.04 6.08
C TYR A 60 -1.08 -12.62 6.52
N ALA A 61 -0.10 -12.85 5.66
CA ALA A 61 1.25 -12.31 5.80
C ALA A 61 1.75 -11.88 4.42
N THR A 62 2.31 -10.68 4.32
CA THR A 62 2.85 -10.15 3.05
C THR A 62 4.02 -9.21 3.33
N GLU A 63 4.97 -9.19 2.41
CA GLU A 63 6.09 -8.27 2.42
C GLU A 63 5.72 -6.98 1.69
N ASP A 64 6.14 -5.84 2.21
CA ASP A 64 6.00 -4.56 1.53
C ASP A 64 7.22 -4.24 0.66
N LEU A 65 7.15 -3.16 -0.14
CA LEU A 65 8.21 -2.79 -1.09
C LEU A 65 9.55 -2.42 -0.41
N ASN A 66 9.55 -2.17 0.90
CA ASN A 66 10.73 -1.89 1.70
C ASN A 66 11.29 -3.13 2.42
N GLY A 67 10.69 -4.31 2.21
CA GLY A 67 11.11 -5.57 2.81
C GLY A 67 10.58 -5.78 4.24
N ALA A 68 9.66 -4.94 4.73
CA ALA A 68 8.98 -5.18 6.00
C ALA A 68 7.86 -6.21 5.82
N MET A 69 7.75 -7.13 6.77
CA MET A 69 6.69 -8.15 6.76
C MET A 69 5.49 -7.66 7.57
N TRP A 70 4.32 -7.68 6.96
CA TRP A 70 3.04 -7.30 7.56
C TRP A 70 2.18 -8.54 7.81
N MET A 71 1.52 -8.60 8.95
CA MET A 71 0.73 -9.75 9.39
C MET A 71 -0.65 -9.30 9.88
N GLY A 72 -1.69 -9.92 9.35
CA GLY A 72 -3.08 -9.77 9.78
C GLY A 72 -3.56 -10.99 10.57
N CYS A 73 -4.18 -10.77 11.73
CA CYS A 73 -4.73 -11.82 12.56
C CYS A 73 -6.04 -11.38 13.23
N THR A 74 -6.65 -12.24 14.08
CA THR A 74 -7.87 -11.91 14.82
C THR A 74 -7.70 -10.77 15.83
N GLN A 75 -6.47 -10.49 16.25
CA GLN A 75 -6.17 -9.45 17.26
C GLN A 75 -5.66 -8.14 16.66
N GLY A 76 -5.56 -8.06 15.32
CA GLY A 76 -5.20 -6.82 14.65
C GLY A 76 -4.11 -6.95 13.60
N LEU A 77 -3.42 -5.82 13.37
CA LEU A 77 -2.34 -5.66 12.40
C LEU A 77 -1.00 -5.56 13.12
N PHE A 78 -0.04 -6.36 12.67
CA PHE A 78 1.32 -6.39 13.19
C PHE A 78 2.33 -6.36 12.05
N MET A 79 3.56 -5.96 12.33
CA MET A 79 4.61 -5.91 11.32
C MET A 79 5.99 -6.15 11.93
N THR A 80 6.97 -6.45 11.09
CA THR A 80 8.39 -6.39 11.45
C THR A 80 9.20 -5.78 10.32
N LYS A 81 10.12 -4.88 10.68
CA LYS A 81 11.11 -4.30 9.74
C LYS A 81 12.36 -5.15 9.59
N THR A 82 12.51 -6.15 10.46
CA THR A 82 13.66 -7.05 10.51
C THR A 82 13.19 -8.51 10.43
N PRO A 83 12.49 -8.92 9.34
CA PRO A 83 11.98 -10.29 9.22
C PRO A 83 13.09 -11.36 9.25
N GLU A 84 14.33 -10.99 8.93
CA GLU A 84 15.51 -11.85 9.05
C GLU A 84 15.80 -12.28 10.50
N GLU A 85 15.27 -11.57 11.48
CA GLU A 85 15.41 -11.91 12.89
C GLU A 85 14.36 -12.91 13.39
N VAL A 86 13.43 -13.33 12.54
CA VAL A 86 12.30 -14.19 12.93
C VAL A 86 12.73 -15.49 13.62
N PHE A 87 13.91 -16.03 13.32
CA PHE A 87 14.45 -17.25 13.94
C PHE A 87 15.12 -17.02 15.30
N LYS A 88 15.32 -15.74 15.72
CA LYS A 88 15.88 -15.43 17.04
C LYS A 88 14.84 -15.63 18.14
N SER A 89 15.27 -16.12 19.30
CA SER A 89 14.38 -16.40 20.44
C SER A 89 13.68 -15.14 20.99
N ASN A 90 14.33 -13.98 20.89
CA ASN A 90 13.81 -12.68 21.36
C ASN A 90 13.08 -11.88 20.27
N PHE A 91 12.73 -12.51 19.16
CA PHE A 91 11.99 -11.85 18.09
C PHE A 91 10.60 -11.38 18.57
N THR A 92 10.23 -10.16 18.22
CA THR A 92 8.94 -9.54 18.49
C THR A 92 8.36 -8.95 17.22
N PHE A 93 7.03 -8.88 17.14
CA PHE A 93 6.37 -8.04 16.15
C PHE A 93 6.17 -6.63 16.68
N THR A 94 6.10 -5.66 15.80
CA THR A 94 5.70 -4.29 16.11
C THR A 94 4.22 -4.13 15.78
N GLN A 95 3.44 -3.62 16.70
CA GLN A 95 2.09 -3.14 16.42
C GLN A 95 2.17 -1.65 16.08
N PRO A 96 1.77 -1.22 14.86
CA PRO A 96 1.84 0.19 14.46
C PRO A 96 1.04 1.08 15.42
N VAL A 97 1.58 2.25 15.75
CA VAL A 97 0.96 3.22 16.66
C VAL A 97 0.65 4.49 15.89
N VAL A 98 -0.59 4.93 15.90
CA VAL A 98 -1.03 6.20 15.31
C VAL A 98 -1.11 7.26 16.40
N PRO A 99 -0.42 8.40 16.27
CA PRO A 99 -0.54 9.50 17.23
C PRO A 99 -1.97 10.03 17.31
N ARG A 100 -2.45 10.32 18.52
CA ARG A 100 -3.79 10.90 18.72
C ARG A 100 -3.93 12.32 18.23
N ASN A 101 -2.83 13.05 18.12
CA ASN A 101 -2.78 14.47 17.74
C ASN A 101 -3.66 15.40 18.61
N ASP A 102 -3.97 14.98 19.84
CA ASP A 102 -4.78 15.70 20.83
C ASP A 102 -3.95 16.49 21.85
N GLY A 103 -2.63 16.57 21.63
CA GLY A 103 -1.67 17.21 22.52
C GLY A 103 -1.23 16.35 23.70
N SER A 104 -1.75 15.13 23.87
CA SER A 104 -1.37 14.22 24.97
C SER A 104 0.00 13.57 24.76
N GLY A 105 0.51 13.54 23.52
CA GLY A 105 1.68 12.77 23.13
C GLY A 105 1.44 11.24 23.11
N LEU A 106 0.19 10.81 23.29
CA LEU A 106 -0.18 9.40 23.25
C LEU A 106 -0.55 8.95 21.84
N GLY A 107 -0.52 7.66 21.61
CA GLY A 107 -0.99 7.01 20.38
C GLY A 107 -1.81 5.77 20.67
N ASP A 108 -2.61 5.38 19.69
CA ASP A 108 -3.39 4.15 19.72
C ASP A 108 -2.78 3.12 18.78
N TYR A 109 -2.80 1.86 19.19
CA TYR A 109 -2.43 0.78 18.30
C TYR A 109 -3.40 0.69 17.12
N LEU A 110 -2.85 0.80 15.92
CA LEU A 110 -3.62 0.75 14.68
C LEU A 110 -4.31 -0.59 14.54
N LEU A 111 -5.63 -0.56 14.30
CA LEU A 111 -6.49 -1.74 14.12
C LEU A 111 -6.41 -2.75 15.28
N SER A 112 -6.12 -2.29 16.52
CA SER A 112 -6.09 -3.17 17.70
C SER A 112 -7.45 -3.81 17.94
N GLY A 113 -7.47 -5.15 18.06
CA GLY A 113 -8.70 -5.92 18.27
C GLY A 113 -9.63 -5.99 17.04
N ILE A 114 -9.25 -5.44 15.91
CA ILE A 114 -9.98 -5.54 14.64
C ILE A 114 -9.39 -6.68 13.81
N PRO A 115 -10.14 -7.77 13.53
CA PRO A 115 -9.63 -8.87 12.72
C PRO A 115 -9.26 -8.45 11.31
N VAL A 116 -7.97 -8.56 10.95
CA VAL A 116 -7.41 -8.22 9.64
C VAL A 116 -7.31 -9.48 8.79
N LYS A 117 -8.13 -9.56 7.72
CA LYS A 117 -8.25 -10.76 6.88
C LYS A 117 -7.32 -10.79 5.69
N CYS A 118 -7.05 -9.64 5.07
CA CYS A 118 -6.18 -9.54 3.91
C CYS A 118 -5.42 -8.21 3.92
N ILE A 119 -4.27 -8.21 3.25
CA ILE A 119 -3.38 -7.06 3.12
C ILE A 119 -2.88 -7.05 1.68
N ALA A 120 -3.08 -5.96 0.95
CA ALA A 120 -2.50 -5.75 -0.36
C ALA A 120 -1.61 -4.50 -0.35
N ILE A 121 -0.47 -4.59 -1.02
CA ILE A 121 0.49 -3.49 -1.12
C ILE A 121 0.36 -2.87 -2.51
N ASP A 122 0.16 -1.56 -2.59
CA ASP A 122 0.10 -0.85 -3.86
C ASP A 122 1.47 -0.32 -4.31
N GLY A 123 1.54 0.22 -5.51
CA GLY A 123 2.77 0.75 -6.09
C GLY A 123 3.40 1.91 -5.30
N GLY A 124 2.62 2.60 -4.47
CA GLY A 124 3.08 3.61 -3.51
C GLY A 124 3.54 3.05 -2.17
N ASN A 125 3.64 1.74 -2.05
CA ASN A 125 3.93 1.03 -0.80
C ASN A 125 2.88 1.25 0.30
N ARG A 126 1.67 1.72 -0.04
CA ARG A 126 0.57 1.87 0.90
C ARG A 126 -0.08 0.51 1.17
N LYS A 127 -0.74 0.36 2.31
CA LYS A 127 -1.32 -0.90 2.75
C LYS A 127 -2.85 -0.80 2.65
N TRP A 128 -3.41 -1.61 1.78
CA TRP A 128 -4.85 -1.84 1.68
C TRP A 128 -5.22 -3.00 2.60
N ILE A 129 -5.95 -2.69 3.67
CA ILE A 129 -6.26 -3.64 4.74
C ILE A 129 -7.73 -4.00 4.69
N GLY A 130 -8.03 -5.26 4.39
CA GLY A 130 -9.39 -5.80 4.46
C GLY A 130 -9.67 -6.42 5.82
N THR A 131 -10.79 -6.03 6.43
CA THR A 131 -11.19 -6.47 7.77
C THR A 131 -12.39 -7.43 7.74
N LEU A 132 -12.60 -8.13 8.84
CA LEU A 132 -13.72 -9.06 8.96
C LEU A 132 -15.08 -8.35 8.94
N LYS A 133 -15.19 -7.14 9.53
CA LYS A 133 -16.49 -6.44 9.69
C LYS A 133 -16.40 -4.92 9.61
N ASN A 134 -15.21 -4.36 9.43
CA ASN A 134 -14.98 -2.91 9.51
C ASN A 134 -14.60 -2.29 8.17
N GLY A 135 -14.90 -2.96 7.04
CA GLY A 135 -14.58 -2.45 5.71
C GLY A 135 -13.09 -2.50 5.37
N VAL A 136 -12.64 -1.54 4.57
CA VAL A 136 -11.28 -1.44 4.04
C VAL A 136 -10.59 -0.19 4.55
N TYR A 137 -9.38 -0.33 5.04
CA TYR A 137 -8.50 0.79 5.40
C TYR A 137 -7.37 0.93 4.37
N LEU A 138 -7.08 2.14 3.95
CA LEU A 138 -5.88 2.49 3.21
C LEU A 138 -4.93 3.19 4.17
N LEU A 139 -3.77 2.60 4.41
CA LEU A 139 -2.73 3.15 5.28
C LEU A 139 -1.59 3.74 4.47
N SER A 140 -0.89 4.71 5.06
CA SER A 140 0.35 5.28 4.52
C SER A 140 1.43 4.21 4.31
N ALA A 141 2.47 4.57 3.55
CA ALA A 141 3.57 3.65 3.23
C ALA A 141 4.32 3.14 4.48
N ASP A 142 4.39 3.94 5.53
CA ASP A 142 4.97 3.57 6.82
C ASP A 142 3.98 2.91 7.80
N GLY A 143 2.67 2.93 7.45
CA GLY A 143 1.59 2.38 8.26
C GLY A 143 1.23 3.21 9.49
N MET A 144 1.65 4.48 9.55
CA MET A 144 1.44 5.36 10.70
C MET A 144 0.22 6.26 10.56
N GLU A 145 -0.41 6.29 9.38
CA GLU A 145 -1.56 7.13 9.08
C GLU A 145 -2.63 6.31 8.35
N THR A 146 -3.90 6.52 8.72
CA THR A 146 -5.04 6.08 7.93
C THR A 146 -5.38 7.16 6.91
N ILE A 147 -5.09 6.89 5.63
CA ILE A 147 -5.38 7.81 4.53
C ILE A 147 -6.87 7.80 4.23
N GLU A 148 -7.47 6.59 4.13
CA GLU A 148 -8.89 6.40 3.84
C GLU A 148 -9.45 5.22 4.64
N HIS A 149 -10.74 5.30 4.95
CA HIS A 149 -11.49 4.20 5.54
C HIS A 149 -12.83 4.05 4.82
N PHE A 150 -12.96 3.00 4.02
CA PHE A 150 -14.14 2.69 3.24
C PHE A 150 -15.05 1.73 3.98
N THR A 151 -16.31 2.11 4.14
CA THR A 151 -17.38 1.26 4.68
C THR A 151 -18.60 1.34 3.77
N ALA A 152 -19.53 0.39 3.93
CA ALA A 152 -20.78 0.39 3.19
C ALA A 152 -21.66 1.62 3.49
N GLU A 153 -21.41 2.30 4.61
CA GLU A 153 -22.15 3.49 5.05
C GLU A 153 -21.60 4.79 4.46
N ASN A 154 -20.28 4.83 4.14
CA ASN A 154 -19.62 6.06 3.66
C ASN A 154 -19.13 5.98 2.21
N SER A 155 -19.26 4.84 1.56
CA SER A 155 -18.74 4.60 0.21
C SER A 155 -19.61 3.62 -0.58
N PRO A 156 -19.37 3.42 -1.89
CA PRO A 156 -20.02 2.38 -2.70
C PRO A 156 -19.62 0.94 -2.34
N LEU A 157 -18.86 0.72 -1.27
CA LEU A 157 -18.51 -0.62 -0.79
C LEU A 157 -19.80 -1.40 -0.45
N ILE A 158 -19.97 -2.60 -1.02
CA ILE A 158 -21.23 -3.35 -0.90
C ILE A 158 -21.36 -4.18 0.38
N SER A 159 -20.27 -4.35 1.13
CA SER A 159 -20.25 -5.00 2.44
C SER A 159 -18.98 -4.64 3.22
N ASN A 160 -19.11 -4.49 4.54
CA ASN A 160 -17.97 -4.31 5.44
C ASN A 160 -17.19 -5.60 5.74
N GLU A 161 -17.71 -6.75 5.33
CA GLU A 161 -17.02 -8.03 5.44
C GLU A 161 -16.19 -8.26 4.19
N ILE A 162 -14.86 -8.12 4.33
CA ILE A 162 -13.90 -8.23 3.25
C ILE A 162 -13.32 -9.64 3.23
N ASN A 163 -13.27 -10.26 2.06
CA ASN A 163 -12.67 -11.58 1.87
C ASN A 163 -11.26 -11.50 1.34
N ASP A 164 -11.03 -10.62 0.34
CA ASP A 164 -9.72 -10.44 -0.27
C ASP A 164 -9.62 -9.09 -0.98
N ILE A 165 -8.38 -8.64 -1.22
CA ILE A 165 -8.07 -7.43 -1.99
C ILE A 165 -6.93 -7.77 -2.96
N ALA A 166 -7.13 -7.42 -4.24
CA ALA A 166 -6.12 -7.54 -5.28
C ALA A 166 -5.93 -6.20 -6.00
N ILE A 167 -4.71 -5.86 -6.38
CA ILE A 167 -4.38 -4.58 -7.02
C ILE A 167 -3.74 -4.87 -8.38
N SER A 168 -4.24 -4.17 -9.40
CA SER A 168 -3.58 -4.12 -10.70
C SER A 168 -2.48 -3.07 -10.65
N GLY A 169 -1.22 -3.48 -10.59
CA GLY A 169 -0.09 -2.55 -10.55
C GLY A 169 0.02 -1.66 -11.80
N GLU A 170 -0.46 -2.14 -12.95
CA GLU A 170 -0.44 -1.37 -14.19
C GLU A 170 -1.47 -0.22 -14.19
N SER A 171 -2.68 -0.47 -13.69
CA SER A 171 -3.79 0.50 -13.74
C SER A 171 -4.06 1.21 -12.43
N GLY A 172 -3.53 0.73 -11.31
CA GLY A 172 -3.87 1.21 -9.98
C GLY A 172 -5.27 0.79 -9.52
N GLU A 173 -5.97 -0.07 -10.28
CA GLU A 173 -7.29 -0.56 -9.92
C GLU A 173 -7.22 -1.55 -8.76
N VAL A 174 -7.98 -1.29 -7.71
CA VAL A 174 -8.08 -2.10 -6.48
C VAL A 174 -9.39 -2.89 -6.53
N PHE A 175 -9.30 -4.21 -6.63
CA PHE A 175 -10.43 -5.12 -6.61
C PHE A 175 -10.67 -5.59 -5.18
N ILE A 176 -11.89 -5.42 -4.69
CA ILE A 176 -12.28 -5.73 -3.32
C ILE A 176 -13.36 -6.81 -3.35
N ALA A 177 -12.99 -8.03 -2.95
CA ALA A 177 -13.91 -9.14 -2.79
C ALA A 177 -14.56 -9.08 -1.40
N THR A 178 -15.88 -8.96 -1.36
CA THR A 178 -16.66 -8.89 -0.14
C THR A 178 -17.56 -10.12 0.02
N SER A 179 -18.20 -10.30 1.17
CA SER A 179 -19.20 -11.34 1.37
C SER A 179 -20.45 -11.19 0.47
N LYS A 180 -20.66 -10.02 -0.14
CA LYS A 180 -21.82 -9.71 -1.01
C LYS A 180 -21.47 -9.56 -2.49
N GLY A 181 -20.22 -9.77 -2.89
CA GLY A 181 -19.76 -9.67 -4.26
C GLY A 181 -18.46 -8.88 -4.41
N LEU A 182 -18.13 -8.57 -5.66
CA LEU A 182 -16.91 -7.87 -6.06
C LEU A 182 -17.24 -6.41 -6.38
N CYS A 183 -16.43 -5.49 -5.87
CA CYS A 183 -16.37 -4.11 -6.33
C CYS A 183 -14.94 -3.70 -6.62
N SER A 184 -14.76 -2.59 -7.32
CA SER A 184 -13.44 -2.02 -7.57
C SER A 184 -13.40 -0.55 -7.22
N TYR A 185 -12.19 -0.07 -6.95
CA TYR A 185 -11.87 1.32 -6.71
C TYR A 185 -10.66 1.70 -7.56
N HIS A 186 -10.76 2.80 -8.32
CA HIS A 186 -9.63 3.29 -9.08
C HIS A 186 -8.71 4.10 -8.16
N GLY A 187 -7.59 3.49 -7.79
CA GLY A 187 -6.55 4.12 -6.96
C GLY A 187 -5.74 5.15 -7.74
N ASP A 188 -4.85 5.81 -7.04
CA ASP A 188 -3.92 6.82 -7.56
C ASP A 188 -2.45 6.38 -7.45
N ALA A 189 -2.21 5.07 -7.29
CA ALA A 189 -0.89 4.46 -7.22
C ALA A 189 -0.78 3.31 -8.22
N THR A 190 0.15 3.43 -9.16
CA THR A 190 0.55 2.35 -10.07
C THR A 190 1.94 1.84 -9.70
N ASP A 191 2.33 0.68 -10.22
CA ASP A 191 3.69 0.18 -10.03
C ASP A 191 4.72 1.15 -10.61
N PRO A 192 5.79 1.46 -9.87
CA PRO A 192 6.79 2.38 -10.36
C PRO A 192 7.60 1.77 -11.51
N ALA A 193 7.88 2.57 -12.53
CA ALA A 193 8.75 2.17 -13.62
C ALA A 193 10.21 2.06 -13.13
N SER A 194 10.94 1.09 -13.67
CA SER A 194 12.39 0.93 -13.40
C SER A 194 13.24 2.02 -14.06
N SER A 195 12.69 2.68 -15.08
CA SER A 195 13.31 3.80 -15.79
C SER A 195 12.25 4.75 -16.34
N MET A 196 12.58 6.03 -16.39
CA MET A 196 11.67 7.07 -16.87
C MET A 196 12.25 7.75 -18.10
N ASN A 197 11.42 7.88 -19.13
CA ASN A 197 11.67 8.68 -20.32
C ASN A 197 10.34 9.21 -20.87
N SER A 198 10.39 10.24 -21.73
CA SER A 198 9.17 10.90 -22.22
C SER A 198 8.27 10.01 -23.08
N SER A 199 8.78 8.92 -23.66
CA SER A 199 7.99 7.97 -24.46
C SER A 199 7.21 6.98 -23.59
N ASN A 200 7.63 6.76 -22.35
CA ASN A 200 6.97 5.85 -21.39
C ASN A 200 5.88 6.55 -20.58
N LEU A 201 5.94 7.90 -20.50
CA LEU A 201 4.93 8.65 -19.79
C LEU A 201 3.60 8.62 -20.55
N LYS A 202 2.54 8.26 -19.87
CA LYS A 202 1.16 8.34 -20.37
C LYS A 202 0.40 9.40 -19.59
N VAL A 203 -0.45 10.16 -20.27
CA VAL A 203 -1.30 11.19 -19.65
C VAL A 203 -2.74 10.93 -20.06
N PHE A 204 -3.63 10.82 -19.09
CA PHE A 204 -5.06 10.62 -19.38
C PHE A 204 -5.96 11.24 -18.30
N PRO A 205 -7.15 11.75 -18.71
CA PRO A 205 -7.54 11.99 -20.08
C PRO A 205 -6.66 13.05 -20.73
N ASN A 206 -6.38 12.91 -22.03
CA ASN A 206 -5.65 13.90 -22.81
C ASN A 206 -6.18 13.90 -24.27
N PRO A 207 -6.95 14.92 -24.70
CA PRO A 207 -7.21 16.19 -24.02
C PRO A 207 -8.18 16.08 -22.83
N VAL A 208 -8.00 16.98 -21.86
CA VAL A 208 -8.98 17.22 -20.78
C VAL A 208 -10.10 18.08 -21.36
N ARG A 209 -11.32 17.53 -21.39
CA ARG A 209 -12.50 18.21 -21.94
C ARG A 209 -13.23 19.05 -20.89
N PRO A 210 -14.09 20.00 -21.31
CA PRO A 210 -14.79 20.93 -20.39
C PRO A 210 -15.66 20.23 -19.34
N ASP A 211 -16.27 19.13 -19.71
CA ASP A 211 -17.15 18.30 -18.88
C ASP A 211 -16.44 17.38 -17.90
N TYR A 212 -15.11 17.24 -18.05
CA TYR A 212 -14.31 16.40 -17.15
C TYR A 212 -13.87 17.18 -15.92
N LEU A 213 -14.36 16.77 -14.77
CA LEU A 213 -14.06 17.38 -13.46
C LEU A 213 -13.08 16.56 -12.61
N GLY A 214 -12.67 15.41 -13.11
CA GLY A 214 -11.71 14.52 -12.43
C GLY A 214 -10.26 15.00 -12.51
N LYS A 215 -9.36 14.16 -12.00
CA LYS A 215 -7.92 14.39 -12.05
C LYS A 215 -7.32 13.92 -13.38
N VAL A 216 -6.26 14.58 -13.80
CA VAL A 216 -5.37 14.10 -14.87
C VAL A 216 -4.33 13.19 -14.25
N HIS A 217 -4.17 12.01 -14.80
CA HIS A 217 -3.24 10.99 -14.34
C HIS A 217 -2.00 10.98 -15.26
N ILE A 218 -0.84 11.01 -14.65
CA ILE A 218 0.46 10.90 -15.33
C ILE A 218 1.12 9.64 -14.81
N THR A 219 1.22 8.61 -15.66
CA THR A 219 1.76 7.29 -15.29
C THR A 219 3.06 6.98 -16.01
N GLY A 220 3.75 5.93 -15.59
CA GLY A 220 5.08 5.55 -16.09
C GLY A 220 6.22 6.29 -15.39
N LEU A 221 5.95 6.82 -14.20
CA LEU A 221 6.93 7.48 -13.34
C LEU A 221 7.75 6.45 -12.55
N MET A 222 8.93 6.84 -12.12
CA MET A 222 9.70 6.10 -11.12
C MET A 222 9.15 6.37 -9.72
N TYR A 223 9.51 5.54 -8.77
CA TYR A 223 9.09 5.71 -7.38
C TYR A 223 9.56 7.05 -6.80
N ASN A 224 8.65 7.79 -6.16
CA ASN A 224 8.92 9.11 -5.57
C ASN A 224 9.52 10.12 -6.57
N SER A 225 9.02 10.12 -7.82
CA SER A 225 9.40 11.13 -8.81
C SER A 225 8.84 12.51 -8.44
N ASP A 226 9.65 13.55 -8.54
CA ASP A 226 9.17 14.93 -8.45
C ASP A 226 8.51 15.35 -9.76
N VAL A 227 7.31 15.92 -9.67
CA VAL A 227 6.52 16.37 -10.81
C VAL A 227 6.21 17.86 -10.67
N LYS A 228 6.53 18.64 -11.71
CA LYS A 228 6.16 20.06 -11.81
C LYS A 228 5.32 20.27 -13.05
N ILE A 229 4.12 20.79 -12.86
CA ILE A 229 3.24 21.20 -13.95
C ILE A 229 3.51 22.65 -14.28
N VAL A 230 3.87 22.95 -15.52
CA VAL A 230 4.13 24.30 -16.01
C VAL A 230 3.24 24.61 -17.20
N ASN A 231 2.89 25.88 -17.39
CA ASN A 231 2.22 26.34 -18.59
C ASN A 231 3.19 26.52 -19.78
N ALA A 232 2.68 26.88 -20.94
CA ALA A 232 3.49 27.06 -22.16
C ALA A 232 4.58 28.16 -22.05
N ALA A 233 4.44 29.08 -21.09
CA ALA A 233 5.44 30.11 -20.79
C ALA A 233 6.47 29.65 -19.70
N GLY A 234 6.43 28.39 -19.28
CA GLY A 234 7.32 27.86 -18.26
C GLY A 234 6.96 28.26 -16.81
N LYS A 235 5.82 28.93 -16.60
CA LYS A 235 5.39 29.32 -15.24
C LYS A 235 4.84 28.09 -14.50
N LEU A 236 5.31 27.86 -13.28
CA LEU A 236 4.82 26.81 -12.39
C LEU A 236 3.32 26.97 -12.08
N VAL A 237 2.57 25.90 -12.17
CA VAL A 237 1.13 25.81 -11.96
C VAL A 237 0.83 24.94 -10.76
N ALA A 238 1.42 23.75 -10.70
CA ALA A 238 1.28 22.79 -9.61
C ALA A 238 2.56 21.98 -9.47
N GLU A 239 2.80 21.38 -8.32
CA GLU A 239 3.91 20.46 -8.09
C GLU A 239 3.54 19.42 -7.05
N GLY A 240 4.25 18.31 -7.05
CA GLY A 240 4.11 17.24 -6.06
C GLY A 240 5.02 16.06 -6.39
N THR A 241 4.82 14.98 -5.64
CA THR A 241 5.60 13.74 -5.78
C THR A 241 4.69 12.60 -6.21
N SER A 242 5.18 11.70 -7.06
CA SER A 242 4.42 10.54 -7.50
C SER A 242 4.13 9.57 -6.36
N VAL A 243 2.96 8.94 -6.40
CA VAL A 243 2.61 7.80 -5.56
C VAL A 243 2.85 6.54 -6.38
N GLY A 244 3.94 5.82 -6.06
CA GLY A 244 4.40 4.77 -6.96
C GLY A 244 4.80 5.34 -8.32
N GLY A 245 4.24 4.76 -9.37
CA GLY A 245 4.46 5.17 -10.77
C GLY A 245 3.51 6.23 -11.30
N GLU A 246 2.70 6.87 -10.44
CA GLU A 246 1.65 7.79 -10.87
C GLU A 246 1.67 9.12 -10.11
N PHE A 247 1.32 10.20 -10.81
CA PHE A 247 1.01 11.50 -10.25
C PHE A 247 -0.36 11.97 -10.76
N SER A 248 -1.24 12.32 -9.85
CA SER A 248 -2.60 12.81 -10.16
C SER A 248 -2.71 14.32 -9.93
N TRP A 249 -3.17 15.06 -10.95
CA TRP A 249 -3.35 16.49 -10.90
C TRP A 249 -4.83 16.87 -11.13
N ASP A 250 -5.39 17.68 -10.26
CA ASP A 250 -6.78 18.14 -10.29
C ASP A 250 -7.07 19.26 -11.31
N CYS A 251 -6.10 19.59 -12.15
CA CYS A 251 -6.16 20.73 -13.08
C CYS A 251 -6.30 22.09 -12.39
N CYS A 252 -5.90 22.21 -11.13
CA CYS A 252 -5.90 23.45 -10.39
C CYS A 252 -4.49 24.04 -10.23
N MET A 253 -4.43 25.35 -10.08
CA MET A 253 -3.23 26.06 -9.61
C MET A 253 -3.06 25.81 -8.10
N GLN A 254 -1.91 26.10 -7.55
CA GLN A 254 -1.66 26.08 -6.10
C GLN A 254 -2.67 26.94 -5.29
N SER A 255 -3.29 27.93 -5.93
CA SER A 255 -4.36 28.74 -5.33
C SER A 255 -5.74 28.07 -5.29
N GLY A 256 -5.87 26.82 -5.75
CA GLY A 256 -7.13 26.09 -5.86
C GLY A 256 -7.99 26.48 -7.08
N ARG A 257 -7.59 27.48 -7.88
CA ARG A 257 -8.35 27.88 -9.07
C ARG A 257 -8.01 26.96 -10.25
N ARG A 258 -9.05 26.45 -10.93
CA ARG A 258 -8.89 25.64 -12.16
C ARG A 258 -8.16 26.45 -13.25
N VAL A 259 -7.26 25.76 -13.94
CA VAL A 259 -6.47 26.37 -15.01
C VAL A 259 -7.31 26.60 -16.27
N GLY A 260 -6.91 27.55 -17.15
CA GLY A 260 -7.58 27.81 -18.41
C GLY A 260 -7.21 26.83 -19.52
N SER A 261 -7.91 26.92 -20.67
CA SER A 261 -7.54 26.18 -21.89
C SER A 261 -6.10 26.48 -22.30
N GLY A 262 -5.38 25.45 -22.68
CA GLY A 262 -3.99 25.62 -23.11
C GLY A 262 -3.19 24.32 -23.06
N ILE A 263 -1.92 24.45 -23.39
CA ILE A 263 -0.94 23.37 -23.29
C ILE A 263 -0.17 23.54 -21.98
N TYR A 264 -0.09 22.46 -21.23
CA TYR A 264 0.70 22.32 -20.01
C TYR A 264 1.74 21.22 -20.20
N TYR A 265 2.80 21.28 -19.43
CA TYR A 265 3.85 20.27 -19.44
C TYR A 265 4.06 19.76 -18.03
N ALA A 266 4.08 18.44 -17.88
CA ALA A 266 4.56 17.79 -16.66
C ALA A 266 6.07 17.55 -16.82
N LEU A 267 6.86 18.25 -16.04
CA LEU A 267 8.31 18.06 -15.93
C LEU A 267 8.53 17.09 -14.78
N CYS A 268 8.97 15.88 -15.10
CA CYS A 268 9.13 14.80 -14.13
C CYS A 268 10.62 14.50 -13.96
N THR A 269 11.08 14.35 -12.72
CA THR A 269 12.45 13.92 -12.41
C THR A 269 12.43 12.79 -11.39
N ASP A 270 13.43 11.89 -11.45
CA ASP A 270 13.63 10.95 -10.36
C ASP A 270 13.96 11.69 -9.06
N LYS A 271 13.85 11.01 -7.92
CA LYS A 271 14.12 11.56 -6.59
C LYS A 271 15.51 12.22 -6.46
N GLU A 272 16.45 11.78 -7.30
CA GLU A 272 17.83 12.30 -7.28
C GLU A 272 18.05 13.45 -8.28
N GLY A 273 17.04 13.77 -9.11
CA GLY A 273 17.14 14.80 -10.15
C GLY A 273 18.04 14.43 -11.32
N LYS A 274 18.44 13.16 -11.44
CA LYS A 274 19.40 12.69 -12.46
C LYS A 274 18.74 12.29 -13.77
N LYS A 275 17.50 11.80 -13.71
CA LYS A 275 16.74 11.37 -14.90
C LYS A 275 15.50 12.23 -15.00
N GLY A 276 15.21 12.71 -16.19
CA GLY A 276 14.07 13.57 -16.44
C GLY A 276 13.24 13.11 -17.63
N ALA A 277 11.95 13.37 -17.59
CA ALA A 277 11.01 13.14 -18.67
C ALA A 277 9.97 14.26 -18.70
N VAL A 278 9.37 14.48 -19.88
CA VAL A 278 8.37 15.53 -20.09
C VAL A 278 7.14 14.91 -20.74
N ALA A 279 5.98 15.17 -20.16
CA ALA A 279 4.69 14.83 -20.75
C ALA A 279 3.89 16.09 -21.10
N LYS A 280 3.13 16.04 -22.19
CA LYS A 280 2.29 17.14 -22.65
C LYS A 280 0.83 16.89 -22.24
N ILE A 281 0.18 17.91 -21.72
CA ILE A 281 -1.22 17.92 -21.26
C ILE A 281 -1.97 18.98 -22.04
N LEU A 282 -3.04 18.61 -22.72
CA LEU A 282 -3.92 19.55 -23.42
C LEU A 282 -5.21 19.72 -22.62
N ILE A 283 -5.53 20.98 -22.24
CA ILE A 283 -6.77 21.34 -21.55
C ILE A 283 -7.64 22.17 -22.48
N ILE A 284 -8.91 21.82 -22.60
CA ILE A 284 -9.92 22.45 -23.41
C ILE A 284 -11.09 22.86 -22.53
N HIS A 285 -11.53 24.09 -22.61
CA HIS A 285 -12.73 24.61 -21.91
C HIS A 285 -13.72 25.17 -22.92
#